data_c068d3c081bb6b3690582974b7f72eba
#
_entry.id   c068d3c081bb6b3690582974b7f72eba
#
_cell.length_a   1.000
_cell.length_b   1.000
_cell.length_c   1.000
_cell.angle_alpha   90.00
_cell.angle_beta   90.00
_cell.angle_gamma   90.00
#
_symmetry.space_group_name_H-M   'P 1'
#
loop_
_entity.id
_entity.type
_entity.pdbx_description
1 polymer ?
#
loop_
_entity_poly.entity_id
_entity_poly.type
_entity_poly.pdbx_seq_one_letter_code
_entity_poly.pdbx_strand_id
1 'polypeptide(L)'
;MMEKKVFAWEPWFFIAFGLFHLHRIWGLIDRKSYAKFWIEVLENKGVFYFVSMGILTVLCILGVTTFVKNKHKNYWWRWIYLFGGMYLLFDLFAIAIGLEFWNKLLLWMFDVTSIYWNAVWSFFILLGGFVFVLGIKLLIQRKR
;
A
#
# COMPACT_ATOMS: atom_id res chain seq x y z
N MET A 1 0.74 0.16 -33.90
CA MET A 1 0.50 -0.21 -32.47
C MET A 1 1.25 0.78 -31.60
N MET A 2 0.57 1.59 -30.81
CA MET A 2 1.27 2.50 -29.92
C MET A 2 2.01 1.72 -28.86
N GLU A 3 3.32 1.87 -28.81
CA GLU A 3 4.17 1.25 -27.82
C GLU A 3 3.75 1.71 -26.42
N LYS A 4 3.49 0.75 -25.55
CA LYS A 4 3.06 1.03 -24.16
C LYS A 4 4.22 1.64 -23.39
N LYS A 5 4.19 2.95 -23.22
CA LYS A 5 5.25 3.67 -22.51
C LYS A 5 5.12 3.46 -21.00
N VAL A 6 6.00 2.64 -20.43
CA VAL A 6 6.15 2.47 -18.98
C VAL A 6 7.12 3.54 -18.46
N PHE A 7 6.66 4.37 -17.52
CA PHE A 7 7.53 5.37 -16.89
C PHE A 7 8.58 4.72 -15.99
N ALA A 8 9.72 5.37 -15.81
CA ALA A 8 10.83 4.85 -15.03
C ALA A 8 10.48 4.48 -13.59
N TRP A 9 9.59 5.22 -12.97
CA TRP A 9 9.18 5.07 -11.58
C TRP A 9 8.05 4.05 -11.38
N GLU A 10 7.22 3.76 -12.41
CA GLU A 10 6.04 2.88 -12.28
C GLU A 10 6.38 1.48 -11.75
N PRO A 11 7.36 0.75 -12.30
CA PRO A 11 7.71 -0.56 -11.77
C PRO A 11 8.12 -0.52 -10.30
N TRP A 12 8.88 0.48 -9.92
CA TRP A 12 9.37 0.64 -8.55
C TRP A 12 8.26 0.99 -7.57
N PHE A 13 7.28 1.78 -8.00
CA PHE A 13 6.07 2.03 -7.23
C PHE A 13 5.37 0.72 -6.86
N PHE A 14 5.09 -0.14 -7.84
CA PHE A 14 4.42 -1.41 -7.61
C PHE A 14 5.27 -2.39 -6.79
N ILE A 15 6.58 -2.44 -7.02
CA ILE A 15 7.49 -3.27 -6.23
C ILE A 15 7.49 -2.82 -4.77
N ALA A 16 7.64 -1.52 -4.51
CA ALA A 16 7.66 -0.98 -3.15
C ALA A 16 6.34 -1.24 -2.41
N PHE A 17 5.20 -0.99 -3.06
CA PHE A 17 3.88 -1.28 -2.46
C PHE A 17 3.66 -2.77 -2.24
N GLY A 18 4.06 -3.61 -3.18
CA GLY A 18 3.96 -5.05 -3.03
C GLY A 18 4.77 -5.56 -1.84
N LEU A 19 6.02 -5.13 -1.71
CA LEU A 19 6.89 -5.49 -0.58
C LEU A 19 6.33 -4.98 0.74
N PHE A 20 5.80 -3.75 0.76
CA PHE A 20 5.16 -3.20 1.96
C PHE A 20 3.98 -4.06 2.43
N HIS A 21 3.17 -4.58 1.53
CA HIS A 21 2.08 -5.48 1.88
C HIS A 21 2.56 -6.86 2.35
N LEU A 22 3.67 -7.37 1.81
CA LEU A 22 4.20 -8.70 2.14
C LEU A 22 4.74 -8.80 3.58
N HIS A 23 5.07 -7.69 4.26
CA HIS A 23 5.46 -7.72 5.68
C HIS A 23 4.37 -8.32 6.58
N ARG A 24 3.11 -8.33 6.11
CA ARG A 24 1.96 -8.90 6.83
C ARG A 24 2.01 -10.42 7.00
N ILE A 25 2.91 -11.10 6.28
CA ILE A 25 3.23 -12.51 6.51
C ILE A 25 3.67 -12.72 7.96
N TRP A 26 4.42 -11.79 8.53
CA TRP A 26 4.75 -11.80 9.95
C TRP A 26 3.51 -11.88 10.84
N GLY A 27 2.45 -11.15 10.52
CA GLY A 27 1.19 -11.19 11.24
C GLY A 27 0.46 -12.54 11.20
N LEU A 28 0.70 -13.36 10.17
CA LEU A 28 0.17 -14.73 10.12
C LEU A 28 1.00 -15.70 10.97
N ILE A 29 2.30 -15.45 11.11
CA ILE A 29 3.23 -16.28 11.88
C ILE A 29 3.10 -15.97 13.39
N ASP A 30 3.16 -14.68 13.74
CA ASP A 30 3.07 -14.21 15.13
C ASP A 30 2.17 -12.97 15.23
N ARG A 31 0.89 -13.22 15.49
CA ARG A 31 -0.15 -12.19 15.60
C ARG A 31 0.16 -11.16 16.69
N LYS A 32 0.58 -11.64 17.86
CA LYS A 32 0.78 -10.78 19.04
C LYS A 32 1.92 -9.81 18.83
N SER A 33 3.07 -10.29 18.36
CA SER A 33 4.23 -9.46 18.08
C SER A 33 3.95 -8.46 16.98
N TYR A 34 3.29 -8.88 15.91
CA TYR A 34 2.90 -8.02 14.79
C TYR A 34 1.93 -6.90 15.19
N ALA A 35 0.85 -7.26 15.90
CA ALA A 35 -0.13 -6.29 16.37
C ALA A 35 0.50 -5.29 17.35
N LYS A 36 1.29 -5.75 18.31
CA LYS A 36 2.01 -4.91 19.26
C LYS A 36 2.89 -3.88 18.55
N PHE A 37 3.72 -4.33 17.61
CA PHE A 37 4.62 -3.46 16.86
C PHE A 37 3.86 -2.33 16.15
N TRP A 38 2.80 -2.68 15.39
CA TRP A 38 2.07 -1.67 14.62
C TRP A 38 1.22 -0.74 15.48
N ILE A 39 0.63 -1.24 16.55
CA ILE A 39 -0.10 -0.40 17.51
C ILE A 39 0.86 0.61 18.14
N GLU A 40 2.04 0.16 18.59
CA GLU A 40 3.07 1.06 19.14
C GLU A 40 3.53 2.11 18.13
N VAL A 41 3.72 1.74 16.86
CA VAL A 41 4.10 2.68 15.78
C VAL A 41 3.01 3.75 15.58
N LEU A 42 1.74 3.34 15.58
CA LEU A 42 0.61 4.25 15.36
C LEU A 42 0.35 5.16 16.57
N GLU A 43 0.56 4.68 17.79
CA GLU A 43 0.36 5.45 19.02
C GLU A 43 1.49 6.43 19.28
N ASN A 44 2.74 5.99 19.19
CA ASN A 44 3.91 6.81 19.53
C ASN A 44 4.30 7.81 18.44
N LYS A 45 3.89 7.56 17.19
CA LYS A 45 4.21 8.42 16.02
C LYS A 45 5.67 8.88 15.99
N GLY A 46 6.59 7.93 16.15
CA GLY A 46 8.04 8.19 16.16
C GLY A 46 8.60 8.43 14.75
N VAL A 47 9.93 8.51 14.65
CA VAL A 47 10.64 8.75 13.38
C VAL A 47 10.25 7.75 12.29
N PHE A 48 10.15 6.47 12.64
CA PHE A 48 9.73 5.42 11.70
C PHE A 48 8.35 5.69 11.11
N TYR A 49 7.38 6.12 11.94
CA TYR A 49 6.05 6.50 11.48
C TYR A 49 6.12 7.64 10.46
N PHE A 50 6.76 8.77 10.80
CA PHE A 50 6.81 9.93 9.92
C PHE A 50 7.57 9.67 8.63
N VAL A 51 8.68 8.94 8.65
CA VAL A 51 9.45 8.59 7.45
C VAL A 51 8.64 7.68 6.54
N SER A 52 8.05 6.61 7.09
CA SER A 52 7.26 5.64 6.31
C SER A 52 6.01 6.30 5.70
N MET A 53 5.27 7.07 6.49
CA MET A 53 4.06 7.77 6.03
C MET A 53 4.39 8.87 5.02
N GLY A 54 5.50 9.57 5.21
CA GLY A 54 5.99 10.57 4.25
C GLY A 54 6.33 9.96 2.89
N ILE A 55 7.08 8.86 2.85
CA ILE A 55 7.42 8.14 1.62
C ILE A 55 6.15 7.65 0.92
N LEU A 56 5.23 7.00 1.64
CA LEU A 56 3.97 6.52 1.09
C LEU A 56 3.12 7.66 0.53
N THR A 57 3.02 8.78 1.23
CA THR A 57 2.29 9.97 0.77
C THR A 57 2.85 10.51 -0.55
N VAL A 58 4.17 10.67 -0.64
CA VAL A 58 4.84 11.15 -1.87
C VAL A 58 4.59 10.20 -3.03
N LEU A 59 4.72 8.90 -2.83
CA LEU A 59 4.46 7.89 -3.86
C LEU A 59 3.00 7.91 -4.33
N CYS A 60 2.04 8.06 -3.41
CA CYS A 60 0.61 8.14 -3.76
C CYS A 60 0.30 9.41 -4.56
N ILE A 61 0.83 10.56 -4.16
CA ILE A 61 0.66 11.83 -4.88
C ILE A 61 1.27 11.72 -6.28
N LEU A 62 2.47 11.13 -6.41
CA LEU A 62 3.13 10.89 -7.70
C LEU A 62 2.26 10.00 -8.60
N GLY A 63 1.69 8.92 -8.07
CA GLY A 63 0.79 8.02 -8.79
C GLY A 63 -0.45 8.75 -9.30
N VAL A 64 -1.19 9.40 -8.42
CA VAL A 64 -2.42 10.12 -8.75
C VAL A 64 -2.17 11.24 -9.77
N THR A 65 -1.14 12.06 -9.56
CA THR A 65 -0.79 13.15 -10.49
C THR A 65 -0.37 12.64 -11.86
N THR A 66 0.37 11.53 -11.93
CA THR A 66 0.75 10.92 -13.21
C THR A 66 -0.48 10.38 -13.94
N PHE A 67 -1.42 9.76 -13.24
CA PHE A 67 -2.68 9.31 -13.84
C PHE A 67 -3.45 10.48 -14.44
N VAL A 68 -3.65 11.55 -13.67
CA VAL A 68 -4.41 12.73 -14.12
C VAL A 68 -3.77 13.41 -15.34
N LYS A 69 -2.44 13.56 -15.33
CA LYS A 69 -1.70 14.14 -16.46
C LYS A 69 -1.76 13.31 -17.73
N ASN A 70 -1.95 12.00 -17.62
CA ASN A 70 -1.95 11.04 -18.73
C ASN A 70 -3.32 10.38 -18.96
N LYS A 71 -4.42 11.02 -18.58
CA LYS A 71 -5.78 10.46 -18.63
C LYS A 71 -6.20 9.88 -19.98
N HIS A 72 -5.68 10.39 -21.09
CA HIS A 72 -5.98 9.92 -22.45
C HIS A 72 -5.16 8.70 -22.88
N LYS A 73 -4.12 8.31 -22.12
CA LYS A 73 -3.20 7.21 -22.45
C LYS A 73 -3.06 6.25 -21.25
N ASN A 74 -4.10 6.09 -20.44
CA ASN A 74 -4.03 5.26 -19.26
C ASN A 74 -4.18 3.79 -19.61
N TYR A 75 -3.23 3.00 -19.17
CA TYR A 75 -3.27 1.56 -19.19
C TYR A 75 -3.99 1.05 -17.95
N TRP A 76 -4.48 -0.21 -18.00
CA TRP A 76 -5.27 -0.78 -16.91
C TRP A 76 -4.53 -0.77 -15.55
N TRP A 77 -3.21 -0.97 -15.52
CA TRP A 77 -2.44 -0.95 -14.25
C TRP A 77 -2.37 0.44 -13.59
N ARG A 78 -2.57 1.51 -14.35
CA ARG A 78 -2.58 2.87 -13.81
C ARG A 78 -3.79 3.16 -12.95
N TRP A 79 -4.90 2.48 -13.18
CA TRP A 79 -6.06 2.54 -12.32
C TRP A 79 -5.76 2.00 -10.91
N ILE A 80 -4.82 1.04 -10.79
CA ILE A 80 -4.41 0.50 -9.48
C ILE A 80 -3.76 1.58 -8.62
N TYR A 81 -2.82 2.36 -9.15
CA TYR A 81 -2.22 3.41 -8.34
C TYR A 81 -3.09 4.67 -8.21
N LEU A 82 -4.07 4.89 -9.07
CA LEU A 82 -5.09 5.90 -8.82
C LEU A 82 -5.96 5.52 -7.62
N PHE A 83 -6.65 4.39 -7.69
CA PHE A 83 -7.57 3.97 -6.62
C PHE A 83 -6.82 3.60 -5.35
N GLY A 84 -5.74 2.84 -5.46
CA GLY A 84 -4.90 2.48 -4.33
C GLY A 84 -4.23 3.69 -3.69
N GLY A 85 -3.74 4.62 -4.49
CA GLY A 85 -3.14 5.86 -4.01
C GLY A 85 -4.16 6.76 -3.30
N MET A 86 -5.36 6.93 -3.84
CA MET A 86 -6.43 7.70 -3.18
C MET A 86 -6.89 7.05 -1.88
N TYR A 87 -7.07 5.72 -1.88
CA TYR A 87 -7.41 4.98 -0.67
C TYR A 87 -6.35 5.15 0.42
N LEU A 88 -5.07 5.00 0.07
CA LEU A 88 -3.99 5.11 1.03
C LEU A 88 -3.81 6.55 1.52
N LEU A 89 -3.99 7.57 0.67
CA LEU A 89 -3.99 8.97 1.12
C LEU A 89 -5.12 9.25 2.11
N PHE A 90 -6.29 8.67 1.89
CA PHE A 90 -7.39 8.75 2.84
C PHE A 90 -7.04 8.06 4.16
N ASP A 91 -6.46 6.85 4.10
CA ASP A 91 -6.02 6.10 5.29
C ASP A 91 -5.01 6.92 6.12
N LEU A 92 -3.97 7.45 5.47
CA LEU A 92 -2.95 8.27 6.13
C LEU A 92 -3.55 9.55 6.75
N PHE A 93 -4.47 10.20 6.03
CA PHE A 93 -5.17 11.37 6.54
C PHE A 93 -6.06 11.03 7.75
N ALA A 94 -6.86 9.97 7.66
CA ALA A 94 -7.73 9.51 8.72
C ALA A 94 -6.96 9.17 10.01
N ILE A 95 -5.79 8.51 9.86
CA ILE A 95 -4.88 8.23 10.98
C ILE A 95 -4.32 9.53 11.57
N ALA A 96 -3.89 10.47 10.72
CA ALA A 96 -3.26 11.72 11.15
C ALA A 96 -4.21 12.59 11.98
N ILE A 97 -5.49 12.69 11.59
CA ILE A 97 -6.52 13.47 12.30
C ILE A 97 -7.22 12.71 13.42
N GLY A 98 -6.94 11.41 13.57
CA GLY A 98 -7.57 10.57 14.60
C GLY A 98 -9.06 10.31 14.34
N LEU A 99 -9.46 10.06 13.11
CA LEU A 99 -10.85 9.83 12.73
C LEU A 99 -11.44 8.61 13.47
N GLU A 100 -12.44 8.82 14.32
CA GLU A 100 -12.91 7.82 15.31
C GLU A 100 -13.34 6.50 14.66
N PHE A 101 -14.15 6.54 13.61
CA PHE A 101 -14.60 5.30 12.97
C PHE A 101 -13.45 4.54 12.32
N TRP A 102 -12.43 5.26 11.81
CA TRP A 102 -11.24 4.65 11.21
C TRP A 102 -10.34 4.01 12.26
N ASN A 103 -10.17 4.69 13.40
CA ASN A 103 -9.45 4.12 14.53
C ASN A 103 -10.11 2.84 15.06
N LYS A 104 -11.45 2.80 15.14
CA LYS A 104 -12.20 1.58 15.50
C LYS A 104 -11.98 0.45 14.50
N LEU A 105 -11.95 0.77 13.19
CA LEU A 105 -11.65 -0.22 12.15
C LEU A 105 -10.24 -0.76 12.29
N LEU A 106 -9.24 0.09 12.50
CA LEU A 106 -7.85 -0.32 12.71
C LEU A 106 -7.70 -1.20 13.95
N LEU A 107 -8.30 -0.83 15.07
CA LEU A 107 -8.30 -1.65 16.29
C LEU A 107 -8.94 -3.03 16.06
N TRP A 108 -10.03 -3.08 15.31
CA TRP A 108 -10.64 -4.36 14.91
C TRP A 108 -9.71 -5.19 14.02
N MET A 109 -9.01 -4.57 13.08
CA MET A 109 -8.05 -5.27 12.21
C MET A 109 -6.85 -5.81 12.99
N PHE A 110 -6.44 -5.16 14.08
CA PHE A 110 -5.36 -5.59 14.96
C PHE A 110 -5.82 -6.43 16.18
N ASP A 111 -7.10 -6.79 16.25
CA ASP A 111 -7.59 -7.69 17.28
C ASP A 111 -7.10 -9.12 17.05
N VAL A 112 -6.09 -9.51 17.81
CA VAL A 112 -5.45 -10.84 17.72
C VAL A 112 -6.38 -12.01 18.06
N THR A 113 -7.52 -11.74 18.70
CA THR A 113 -8.53 -12.74 19.05
C THR A 113 -9.55 -12.97 17.95
N SER A 114 -9.58 -12.08 16.95
CA SER A 114 -10.55 -12.14 15.85
C SER A 114 -10.39 -13.41 15.02
N ILE A 115 -11.50 -14.08 14.75
CA ILE A 115 -11.58 -15.22 13.84
C ILE A 115 -11.28 -14.79 12.38
N TYR A 116 -11.48 -13.52 12.06
CA TYR A 116 -11.24 -12.95 10.73
C TYR A 116 -9.77 -12.56 10.49
N TRP A 117 -8.90 -12.63 11.51
CA TRP A 117 -7.50 -12.24 11.40
C TRP A 117 -6.80 -12.81 10.16
N ASN A 118 -6.84 -14.13 10.01
CA ASN A 118 -6.17 -14.78 8.88
C ASN A 118 -6.75 -14.37 7.53
N ALA A 119 -8.07 -14.20 7.43
CA ALA A 119 -8.72 -13.80 6.19
C ALA A 119 -8.32 -12.38 5.78
N VAL A 120 -8.37 -11.42 6.72
CA VAL A 120 -8.02 -10.01 6.48
C VAL A 120 -6.57 -9.88 6.03
N TRP A 121 -5.63 -10.44 6.79
CA TRP A 121 -4.21 -10.28 6.48
C TRP A 121 -3.78 -11.10 5.26
N SER A 122 -4.36 -12.27 5.02
CA SER A 122 -4.14 -13.04 3.79
C SER A 122 -4.61 -12.30 2.55
N PHE A 123 -5.74 -11.60 2.60
CA PHE A 123 -6.22 -10.76 1.50
C PHE A 123 -5.18 -9.69 1.12
N PHE A 124 -4.65 -8.98 2.10
CA PHE A 124 -3.63 -7.96 1.85
C PHE A 124 -2.29 -8.56 1.35
N ILE A 125 -1.91 -9.75 1.80
CA ILE A 125 -0.72 -10.45 1.32
C ILE A 125 -0.89 -10.84 -0.16
N LEU A 126 -2.05 -11.37 -0.54
CA LEU A 126 -2.35 -11.73 -1.94
C LEU A 126 -2.36 -10.48 -2.84
N LEU A 127 -2.98 -9.39 -2.36
CA LEU A 127 -2.96 -8.11 -3.05
C LEU A 127 -1.52 -7.60 -3.24
N GLY A 128 -0.70 -7.67 -2.20
CA GLY A 128 0.71 -7.28 -2.25
C GLY A 128 1.53 -8.14 -3.21
N GLY A 129 1.31 -9.45 -3.20
CA GLY A 129 1.94 -10.39 -4.15
C GLY A 129 1.58 -10.07 -5.60
N PHE A 130 0.30 -9.81 -5.88
CA PHE A 130 -0.16 -9.41 -7.21
C PHE A 130 0.51 -8.11 -7.68
N VAL A 131 0.51 -7.09 -6.85
CA VAL A 131 1.11 -5.77 -7.15
C VAL A 131 2.62 -5.89 -7.35
N PHE A 132 3.30 -6.72 -6.54
CA PHE A 132 4.73 -6.99 -6.67
C PHE A 132 5.08 -7.64 -8.02
N VAL A 133 4.36 -8.71 -8.39
CA VAL A 133 4.54 -9.40 -9.66
C VAL A 133 4.28 -8.47 -10.84
N LEU A 134 3.24 -7.63 -10.75
CA LEU A 134 2.98 -6.60 -11.75
C LEU A 134 4.15 -5.62 -11.90
N GLY A 135 4.74 -5.18 -10.80
CA GLY A 135 5.92 -4.31 -10.81
C GLY A 135 7.12 -4.95 -11.53
N ILE A 136 7.41 -6.21 -11.23
CA ILE A 136 8.46 -6.98 -11.92
C ILE A 136 8.18 -7.09 -13.41
N LYS A 137 6.93 -7.40 -13.79
CA LYS A 137 6.52 -7.52 -15.20
C LYS A 137 6.72 -6.19 -15.95
N LEU A 138 6.33 -5.08 -15.34
CA LEU A 138 6.52 -3.74 -15.94
C LEU A 138 8.00 -3.37 -16.06
N LEU A 139 8.83 -3.78 -15.09
CA LEU A 139 10.29 -3.56 -15.15
C LEU A 139 10.93 -4.31 -16.32
N ILE A 140 10.51 -5.56 -16.57
CA ILE A 140 10.98 -6.36 -17.70
C ILE A 140 10.52 -5.75 -19.04
N GLN A 141 9.25 -5.33 -19.11
CA GLN A 141 8.70 -4.71 -20.34
C GLN A 141 9.40 -3.40 -20.70
N ARG A 142 9.85 -2.64 -19.70
CA ARG A 142 10.58 -1.38 -19.93
C ARG A 142 11.98 -1.57 -20.51
N LYS A 143 12.62 -2.71 -20.22
CA LYS A 143 13.97 -3.03 -20.70
C LYS A 143 14.01 -3.54 -22.15
N ARG A 144 12.86 -3.89 -22.71
CA ARG A 144 12.69 -4.32 -24.11
C ARG A 144 12.29 -3.12 -24.98
#